data_a56be38f95a736f84c847b9c5cc7ecd2
#
_entry.id   a56be38f95a736f84c847b9c5cc7ecd2
#
_cell.length_a   1.000
_cell.length_b   1.000
_cell.length_c   1.000
_cell.angle_alpha   90.00
_cell.angle_beta   90.00
_cell.angle_gamma   90.00
#
_symmetry.space_group_name_H-M   'P 1'
#
loop_
_entity.id
_entity.type
_entity.pdbx_description
1 polymer ?
#
loop_
_entity_poly.entity_id
_entity_poly.type
_entity_poly.pdbx_seq_one_letter_code
_entity_poly.pdbx_strand_id
1 'polypeptide(L)'
;MTELRAARVLVPCSTSNFGSGYDTIGLALDRYLDASFEPDDSGSLVLDRQGTLARIDPAEPDLVATILERELAKHQVAASGTLRLHSQVPVARGLGSSASASLAGFALGAAALGLERDDDEAFAGAVRLEGHADNVAPCLFGGLRAVVTTLEGPVVMGLSLSEDVGFAYAAPAARISTEEARRQLPRQLPHAVAASTLGRVVALVRGLAEANPELIRIGVADEIHTPYRLPLIPGVMGAISAGVEAGAWAVTVSGAGSGVIAMCEPDHAEAVAAAMHEVFDAGRHDPECVGFALRPDFAGLRRL
;
A
#
# COMPACT_ATOMS: atom_id res chain seq x y z
N MET A 1 -1.38 21.27 31.65
CA MET A 1 -0.82 21.04 30.30
C MET A 1 -0.78 19.53 30.09
N THR A 2 -1.25 19.03 28.96
CA THR A 2 -1.18 17.59 28.65
C THR A 2 0.28 17.20 28.43
N GLU A 3 0.81 16.31 29.26
CA GLU A 3 2.16 15.80 29.13
C GLU A 3 2.22 14.79 27.98
N LEU A 4 3.11 15.02 27.00
CA LEU A 4 3.32 14.09 25.88
C LEU A 4 4.10 12.86 26.34
N ARG A 5 3.80 11.71 25.73
CA ARG A 5 4.44 10.42 25.99
C ARG A 5 5.22 9.95 24.79
N ALA A 6 6.29 9.21 25.02
CA ALA A 6 6.94 8.46 23.97
C ALA A 6 5.95 7.45 23.36
N ALA A 7 5.99 7.35 22.04
CA ALA A 7 5.06 6.52 21.29
C ALA A 7 5.79 5.84 20.12
N ARG A 8 5.40 4.60 19.79
CA ARG A 8 5.91 3.86 18.64
C ARG A 8 4.81 3.05 18.00
N VAL A 9 4.77 3.07 16.68
CA VAL A 9 3.79 2.32 15.87
C VAL A 9 4.49 1.60 14.73
N LEU A 10 3.94 0.46 14.34
CA LEU A 10 4.38 -0.31 13.19
C LEU A 10 3.19 -0.47 12.23
N VAL A 11 3.34 0.00 11.00
CA VAL A 11 2.27 -0.02 9.99
C VAL A 11 2.74 -0.82 8.78
N PRO A 12 2.02 -1.90 8.38
CA PRO A 12 2.37 -2.65 7.19
C PRO A 12 2.12 -1.83 5.93
N CYS A 13 2.82 -2.17 4.85
CA CYS A 13 2.45 -1.71 3.52
C CYS A 13 1.21 -2.44 3.01
N SER A 14 0.67 -1.99 1.89
CA SER A 14 -0.42 -2.68 1.22
C SER A 14 -0.29 -2.62 -0.30
N THR A 15 -0.71 -3.67 -0.97
CA THR A 15 -1.04 -3.63 -2.40
C THR A 15 -2.55 -3.52 -2.56
N SER A 16 -3.01 -2.98 -3.69
CA SER A 16 -4.44 -2.88 -3.97
C SER A 16 -4.77 -3.14 -5.43
N ASN A 17 -6.05 -3.18 -5.72
CA ASN A 17 -6.66 -3.41 -7.03
C ASN A 17 -6.64 -4.86 -7.51
N PHE A 18 -5.50 -5.53 -7.56
CA PHE A 18 -5.38 -6.90 -8.09
C PHE A 18 -6.06 -7.10 -9.46
N GLY A 19 -5.92 -6.12 -10.36
CA GLY A 19 -6.69 -6.08 -11.60
C GLY A 19 -8.14 -5.66 -11.35
N SER A 20 -9.10 -6.55 -11.49
CA SER A 20 -10.54 -6.21 -11.46
C SER A 20 -11.07 -5.67 -10.13
N GLY A 21 -10.33 -5.81 -9.04
CA GLY A 21 -10.70 -5.26 -7.72
C GLY A 21 -10.41 -3.77 -7.53
N TYR A 22 -10.42 -3.00 -8.61
CA TYR A 22 -10.12 -1.57 -8.64
C TYR A 22 -10.87 -0.77 -7.57
N ASP A 23 -10.14 0.05 -6.79
CA ASP A 23 -10.63 0.88 -5.67
C ASP A 23 -11.45 0.09 -4.62
N THR A 24 -11.35 -1.24 -4.63
CA THR A 24 -12.18 -2.12 -3.79
C THR A 24 -11.35 -3.10 -2.97
N ILE A 25 -10.36 -3.77 -3.57
CA ILE A 25 -9.61 -4.86 -2.91
C ILE A 25 -8.19 -4.41 -2.58
N GLY A 26 -7.76 -4.67 -1.33
CA GLY A 26 -6.41 -4.45 -0.88
C GLY A 26 -5.93 -5.53 0.09
N LEU A 27 -4.61 -5.71 0.15
CA LEU A 27 -3.93 -6.68 1.00
C LEU A 27 -2.77 -6.03 1.75
N ALA A 28 -2.72 -6.22 3.07
CA ALA A 28 -1.57 -5.85 3.87
C ALA A 28 -0.43 -6.85 3.70
N LEU A 29 0.80 -6.35 3.65
CA LEU A 29 1.99 -7.13 3.36
C LEU A 29 3.15 -6.78 4.32
N ASP A 30 4.09 -7.70 4.50
CA ASP A 30 5.16 -7.70 5.51
C ASP A 30 6.34 -6.76 5.21
N ARG A 31 6.07 -5.57 4.71
CA ARG A 31 7.01 -4.43 4.67
C ARG A 31 6.42 -3.29 5.47
N TYR A 32 7.23 -2.68 6.32
CA TYR A 32 6.71 -1.81 7.37
C TYR A 32 7.25 -0.40 7.30
N LEU A 33 6.41 0.52 7.75
CA LEU A 33 6.81 1.79 8.31
C LEU A 33 6.83 1.65 9.83
N ASP A 34 8.01 1.76 10.43
CA ASP A 34 8.25 1.86 11.87
C ASP A 34 8.43 3.33 12.22
N ALA A 35 7.50 3.89 12.98
CA ALA A 35 7.48 5.29 13.34
C ALA A 35 7.48 5.45 14.87
N SER A 36 8.40 6.25 15.40
CA SER A 36 8.49 6.56 16.82
C SER A 36 8.61 8.04 17.08
N PHE A 37 7.95 8.50 18.13
CA PHE A 37 8.01 9.88 18.61
C PHE A 37 8.51 9.90 20.05
N GLU A 38 9.55 10.66 20.31
CA GLU A 38 10.14 10.92 21.63
C GLU A 38 9.99 12.40 21.93
N PRO A 39 9.06 12.81 22.81
CA PRO A 39 8.86 14.21 23.18
C PRO A 39 10.03 14.75 24.01
N ASP A 40 10.31 16.04 23.82
CA ASP A 40 11.25 16.82 24.64
C ASP A 40 10.79 18.28 24.79
N ASP A 41 11.57 19.08 25.50
CA ASP A 41 11.29 20.50 25.76
C ASP A 41 12.03 21.44 24.76
N SER A 42 12.51 20.95 23.62
CA SER A 42 13.27 21.76 22.64
C SER A 42 12.44 22.83 21.93
N GLY A 43 11.10 22.66 21.94
CA GLY A 43 10.17 23.58 21.28
C GLY A 43 10.08 23.38 19.75
N SER A 44 10.68 22.30 19.20
CA SER A 44 10.66 21.98 17.79
C SER A 44 10.58 20.47 17.55
N LEU A 45 10.00 20.08 16.40
CA LEU A 45 9.99 18.70 15.94
C LEU A 45 11.22 18.44 15.05
N VAL A 46 12.06 17.51 15.48
CA VAL A 46 13.20 17.02 14.69
C VAL A 46 12.79 15.73 13.96
N LEU A 47 13.01 15.69 12.65
CA LEU A 47 12.65 14.55 11.81
C LEU A 47 13.91 13.76 11.42
N ASP A 48 13.92 12.43 11.73
CA ASP A 48 14.95 11.47 11.32
C ASP A 48 14.33 10.42 10.39
N ARG A 49 14.69 10.47 9.09
CA ARG A 49 14.21 9.59 8.03
C ARG A 49 15.24 8.52 7.69
N GLN A 50 14.84 7.25 7.75
CA GLN A 50 15.70 6.09 7.51
C GLN A 50 15.07 5.10 6.50
N GLY A 51 15.90 4.16 6.00
CA GLY A 51 15.47 3.17 5.01
C GLY A 51 15.10 3.81 3.68
N THR A 52 13.95 3.48 3.12
CA THR A 52 13.48 4.04 1.83
C THR A 52 13.19 5.54 1.89
N LEU A 53 12.94 6.09 3.08
CA LEU A 53 12.68 7.51 3.29
C LEU A 53 13.95 8.38 3.32
N ALA A 54 15.12 7.79 3.53
CA ALA A 54 16.39 8.52 3.58
C ALA A 54 16.75 9.24 2.25
N ARG A 55 16.09 8.85 1.15
CA ARG A 55 16.29 9.42 -0.19
C ARG A 55 15.30 10.53 -0.56
N ILE A 56 14.33 10.81 0.31
CA ILE A 56 13.40 11.93 0.13
C ILE A 56 14.10 13.22 0.44
N ASP A 57 13.91 14.25 -0.40
CA ASP A 57 14.47 15.57 -0.16
C ASP A 57 14.10 16.04 1.27
N PRO A 58 15.06 16.43 2.11
CA PRO A 58 14.78 16.96 3.44
C PRO A 58 13.81 18.16 3.45
N ALA A 59 13.73 18.91 2.36
CA ALA A 59 12.83 20.05 2.22
C ALA A 59 11.37 19.63 1.90
N GLU A 60 11.14 18.37 1.47
CA GLU A 60 9.78 17.90 1.24
C GLU A 60 9.03 17.67 2.56
N PRO A 61 7.78 18.19 2.67
CA PRO A 61 6.95 17.97 3.85
C PRO A 61 6.77 16.47 4.12
N ASP A 62 6.87 16.09 5.39
CA ASP A 62 6.63 14.71 5.81
C ASP A 62 5.18 14.53 6.23
N LEU A 63 4.52 13.50 5.68
CA LEU A 63 3.11 13.26 5.93
C LEU A 63 2.86 12.80 7.38
N VAL A 64 3.76 11.96 7.94
CA VAL A 64 3.64 11.51 9.35
C VAL A 64 3.77 12.70 10.29
N ALA A 65 4.81 13.54 10.08
CA ALA A 65 5.04 14.74 10.88
C ALA A 65 3.84 15.71 10.80
N THR A 66 3.37 15.99 9.59
CA THR A 66 2.24 16.89 9.36
C THR A 66 0.97 16.43 10.08
N ILE A 67 0.68 15.11 10.05
CA ILE A 67 -0.51 14.57 10.70
C ILE A 67 -0.31 14.56 12.22
N LEU A 68 0.86 14.15 12.73
CA LEU A 68 1.20 14.19 14.15
C LEU A 68 1.00 15.60 14.72
N GLU A 69 1.60 16.62 14.08
CA GLU A 69 1.45 18.02 14.51
C GLU A 69 -0.02 18.47 14.54
N ARG A 70 -0.79 18.09 13.51
CA ARG A 70 -2.21 18.40 13.43
C ARG A 70 -3.02 17.72 14.54
N GLU A 71 -2.76 16.45 14.84
CA GLU A 71 -3.46 15.70 15.88
C GLU A 71 -3.14 16.28 17.27
N LEU A 72 -1.88 16.62 17.54
CA LEU A 72 -1.49 17.29 18.81
C LEU A 72 -2.11 18.69 18.93
N ALA A 73 -2.16 19.45 17.83
CA ALA A 73 -2.75 20.79 17.82
C ALA A 73 -4.25 20.81 18.14
N LYS A 74 -5.02 19.73 17.84
CA LYS A 74 -6.43 19.60 18.28
C LYS A 74 -6.57 19.69 19.80
N HIS A 75 -5.53 19.28 20.53
CA HIS A 75 -5.47 19.32 22.00
C HIS A 75 -4.65 20.50 22.54
N GLN A 76 -4.35 21.50 21.70
CA GLN A 76 -3.58 22.69 22.06
C GLN A 76 -2.14 22.37 22.51
N VAL A 77 -1.56 21.29 22.00
CA VAL A 77 -0.20 20.84 22.29
C VAL A 77 0.64 20.99 21.01
N ALA A 78 1.81 21.62 21.15
CA ALA A 78 2.78 21.68 20.05
C ALA A 78 3.62 20.39 20.00
N ALA A 79 3.95 19.91 18.81
CA ALA A 79 4.90 18.82 18.65
C ALA A 79 6.32 19.33 18.97
N SER A 80 6.92 18.77 20.02
CA SER A 80 8.31 19.03 20.39
C SER A 80 8.99 17.70 20.71
N GLY A 81 10.13 17.44 20.07
CA GLY A 81 10.84 16.18 20.24
C GLY A 81 11.42 15.64 18.94
N THR A 82 11.70 14.34 18.94
CA THR A 82 12.25 13.63 17.78
C THR A 82 11.27 12.63 17.22
N LEU A 83 10.94 12.79 15.93
CA LEU A 83 10.16 11.82 15.13
C LEU A 83 11.14 11.00 14.28
N ARG A 84 11.27 9.71 14.57
CA ARG A 84 12.07 8.77 13.76
C ARG A 84 11.17 7.91 12.91
N LEU A 85 11.48 7.84 11.61
CA LEU A 85 10.75 7.08 10.61
C LEU A 85 11.71 6.13 9.90
N HIS A 86 11.54 4.83 10.09
CA HIS A 86 12.27 3.81 9.36
C HIS A 86 11.30 3.05 8.45
N SER A 87 11.47 3.17 7.13
CA SER A 87 10.58 2.52 6.17
C SER A 87 11.31 1.49 5.31
N GLN A 88 10.66 0.35 5.13
CA GLN A 88 11.01 -0.67 4.14
C GLN A 88 10.16 -0.56 2.87
N VAL A 89 9.15 0.32 2.89
CA VAL A 89 8.14 0.45 1.82
C VAL A 89 8.67 1.36 0.71
N PRO A 90 8.76 0.89 -0.54
CA PRO A 90 9.11 1.74 -1.67
C PRO A 90 8.11 2.90 -1.85
N VAL A 91 8.63 4.12 -1.94
CA VAL A 91 7.80 5.33 -2.02
C VAL A 91 7.25 5.53 -3.43
N ALA A 92 5.94 5.81 -3.57
CA ALA A 92 5.24 6.08 -4.83
C ALA A 92 5.38 4.96 -5.89
N ARG A 93 5.33 3.68 -5.44
CA ARG A 93 5.44 2.50 -6.29
C ARG A 93 4.34 1.46 -6.07
N GLY A 94 3.17 1.92 -5.62
CA GLY A 94 1.98 1.07 -5.52
C GLY A 94 1.93 0.13 -4.32
N LEU A 95 2.77 0.36 -3.28
CA LEU A 95 2.71 -0.39 -2.02
C LEU A 95 2.13 0.41 -0.84
N GLY A 96 1.24 1.36 -1.09
CA GLY A 96 0.48 2.05 -0.06
C GLY A 96 1.33 2.84 0.94
N SER A 97 2.51 3.36 0.53
CA SER A 97 3.40 4.10 1.43
C SER A 97 2.75 5.36 2.03
N SER A 98 1.87 6.03 1.29
CA SER A 98 1.11 7.17 1.78
C SER A 98 0.06 6.75 2.81
N ALA A 99 -0.67 5.67 2.56
CA ALA A 99 -1.66 5.12 3.51
C ALA A 99 -1.01 4.70 4.83
N SER A 100 0.15 4.00 4.77
CA SER A 100 0.88 3.65 5.99
C SER A 100 1.41 4.88 6.73
N ALA A 101 1.87 5.92 6.03
CA ALA A 101 2.31 7.17 6.64
C ALA A 101 1.14 7.94 7.29
N SER A 102 0.00 8.05 6.60
CA SER A 102 -1.20 8.69 7.14
C SER A 102 -1.64 8.02 8.46
N LEU A 103 -1.75 6.70 8.45
CA LEU A 103 -2.14 5.93 9.64
C LEU A 103 -1.12 6.03 10.78
N ALA A 104 0.19 6.04 10.46
CA ALA A 104 1.24 6.23 11.46
C ALA A 104 1.10 7.58 12.16
N GLY A 105 0.83 8.66 11.42
CA GLY A 105 0.62 10.00 11.98
C GLY A 105 -0.56 10.07 12.96
N PHE A 106 -1.72 9.51 12.57
CA PHE A 106 -2.90 9.44 13.46
C PHE A 106 -2.63 8.62 14.72
N ALA A 107 -2.04 7.43 14.55
CA ALA A 107 -1.78 6.53 15.67
C ALA A 107 -0.72 7.08 16.65
N LEU A 108 0.34 7.74 16.13
CA LEU A 108 1.33 8.42 16.98
C LEU A 108 0.71 9.59 17.73
N GLY A 109 -0.14 10.41 17.10
CA GLY A 109 -0.82 11.52 17.75
C GLY A 109 -1.66 11.07 18.93
N ALA A 110 -2.51 10.06 18.74
CA ALA A 110 -3.30 9.47 19.82
C ALA A 110 -2.41 8.88 20.93
N ALA A 111 -1.36 8.13 20.55
CA ALA A 111 -0.46 7.49 21.49
C ALA A 111 0.35 8.50 22.31
N ALA A 112 0.85 9.57 21.69
CA ALA A 112 1.60 10.63 22.37
C ALA A 112 0.75 11.40 23.39
N LEU A 113 -0.55 11.52 23.14
CA LEU A 113 -1.52 12.10 24.08
C LEU A 113 -1.97 11.12 25.17
N GLY A 114 -1.53 9.85 25.11
CA GLY A 114 -1.99 8.81 26.03
C GLY A 114 -3.44 8.38 25.82
N LEU A 115 -3.99 8.66 24.63
CA LEU A 115 -5.36 8.29 24.25
C LEU A 115 -5.37 6.85 23.69
N GLU A 116 -6.52 6.20 23.80
CA GLU A 116 -6.78 4.97 23.06
C GLU A 116 -6.88 5.30 21.56
N ARG A 117 -6.51 4.34 20.72
CA ARG A 117 -6.64 4.48 19.27
C ARG A 117 -8.10 4.32 18.88
N ASP A 118 -8.65 5.33 18.24
CA ASP A 118 -9.94 5.25 17.57
C ASP A 118 -9.69 4.85 16.10
N ASP A 119 -9.97 3.58 15.79
CA ASP A 119 -9.75 3.02 14.45
C ASP A 119 -10.68 3.64 13.41
N ASP A 120 -11.89 4.01 13.79
CA ASP A 120 -12.88 4.63 12.90
C ASP A 120 -12.44 6.06 12.54
N GLU A 121 -11.98 6.85 13.53
CA GLU A 121 -11.46 8.20 13.29
C GLU A 121 -10.17 8.15 12.44
N ALA A 122 -9.23 7.26 12.75
CA ALA A 122 -7.98 7.08 12.02
C ALA A 122 -8.26 6.64 10.58
N PHE A 123 -9.16 5.67 10.37
CA PHE A 123 -9.59 5.22 9.05
C PHE A 123 -10.22 6.33 8.24
N ALA A 124 -11.25 6.99 8.78
CA ALA A 124 -11.92 8.08 8.10
C ALA A 124 -10.98 9.27 7.79
N GLY A 125 -10.04 9.55 8.71
CA GLY A 125 -9.01 10.58 8.53
C GLY A 125 -8.06 10.26 7.38
N ALA A 126 -7.53 9.04 7.35
CA ALA A 126 -6.62 8.57 6.30
C ALA A 126 -7.33 8.49 4.95
N VAL A 127 -8.56 7.96 4.88
CA VAL A 127 -9.35 7.91 3.65
C VAL A 127 -9.62 9.31 3.07
N ARG A 128 -9.89 10.31 3.93
CA ARG A 128 -10.07 11.70 3.45
C ARG A 128 -8.80 12.28 2.83
N LEU A 129 -7.62 11.89 3.31
CA LEU A 129 -6.34 12.34 2.77
C LEU A 129 -5.97 11.61 1.48
N GLU A 130 -6.17 10.30 1.44
CA GLU A 130 -5.82 9.45 0.29
C GLU A 130 -6.83 9.58 -0.87
N GLY A 131 -8.10 9.87 -0.57
CA GLY A 131 -9.19 9.86 -1.54
C GLY A 131 -9.69 8.45 -1.92
N HIS A 132 -9.14 7.41 -1.31
CA HIS A 132 -9.52 6.00 -1.51
C HIS A 132 -9.19 5.17 -0.27
N ALA A 133 -9.87 4.04 -0.09
CA ALA A 133 -9.79 3.26 1.13
C ALA A 133 -9.10 1.88 0.97
N ASP A 134 -8.88 1.44 -0.26
CA ASP A 134 -8.37 0.11 -0.61
C ASP A 134 -6.94 -0.19 -0.12
N ASN A 135 -6.11 0.84 0.10
CA ASN A 135 -4.82 0.73 0.76
C ASN A 135 -4.90 1.00 2.27
N VAL A 136 -5.77 1.94 2.68
CA VAL A 136 -5.92 2.30 4.10
C VAL A 136 -6.48 1.14 4.92
N ALA A 137 -7.52 0.48 4.41
CA ALA A 137 -8.18 -0.62 5.12
C ALA A 137 -7.21 -1.77 5.46
N PRO A 138 -6.44 -2.34 4.51
CA PRO A 138 -5.50 -3.40 4.87
C PRO A 138 -4.35 -2.91 5.76
N CYS A 139 -3.80 -1.70 5.56
CA CYS A 139 -2.77 -1.16 6.45
C CYS A 139 -3.24 -1.06 7.91
N LEU A 140 -4.51 -0.67 8.13
CA LEU A 140 -5.08 -0.52 9.46
C LEU A 140 -5.50 -1.86 10.08
N PHE A 141 -6.27 -2.65 9.34
CA PHE A 141 -6.93 -3.84 9.86
C PHE A 141 -6.21 -5.16 9.56
N GLY A 142 -5.16 -5.13 8.73
CA GLY A 142 -4.44 -6.33 8.27
C GLY A 142 -5.23 -7.19 7.29
N GLY A 143 -4.58 -8.16 6.66
CA GLY A 143 -5.16 -9.16 5.78
C GLY A 143 -5.72 -8.63 4.46
N LEU A 144 -6.48 -9.48 3.80
CA LEU A 144 -7.19 -9.16 2.55
C LEU A 144 -8.51 -8.47 2.89
N ARG A 145 -8.71 -7.26 2.36
CA ARG A 145 -9.90 -6.44 2.63
C ARG A 145 -10.60 -6.05 1.35
N ALA A 146 -11.93 -6.01 1.42
CA ALA A 146 -12.72 -5.30 0.45
C ALA A 146 -13.33 -4.05 1.07
N VAL A 147 -13.41 -2.97 0.29
CA VAL A 147 -14.05 -1.72 0.69
C VAL A 147 -15.19 -1.40 -0.27
N VAL A 148 -16.34 -1.08 0.29
CA VAL A 148 -17.51 -0.63 -0.48
C VAL A 148 -17.85 0.78 -0.06
N THR A 149 -17.87 1.71 -1.02
CA THR A 149 -18.33 3.08 -0.77
C THR A 149 -19.85 3.09 -0.70
N THR A 150 -20.41 3.55 0.43
CA THR A 150 -21.85 3.74 0.64
C THR A 150 -22.17 5.22 0.84
N LEU A 151 -23.44 5.57 0.92
CA LEU A 151 -23.87 6.93 1.24
C LEU A 151 -23.47 7.36 2.67
N GLU A 152 -23.31 6.41 3.56
CA GLU A 152 -22.94 6.62 4.96
C GLU A 152 -21.42 6.60 5.18
N GLY A 153 -20.64 6.27 4.14
CA GLY A 153 -19.19 6.15 4.16
C GLY A 153 -18.69 4.78 3.69
N PRO A 154 -17.38 4.55 3.72
CA PRO A 154 -16.80 3.30 3.29
C PRO A 154 -17.05 2.19 4.33
N VAL A 155 -17.50 1.02 3.87
CA VAL A 155 -17.67 -0.20 4.66
C VAL A 155 -16.52 -1.15 4.34
N VAL A 156 -15.83 -1.65 5.36
CA VAL A 156 -14.69 -2.57 5.21
C VAL A 156 -15.13 -3.99 5.53
N MET A 157 -14.78 -4.93 4.65
CA MET A 157 -15.05 -6.35 4.84
C MET A 157 -13.73 -7.14 4.82
N GLY A 158 -13.58 -8.12 5.73
CA GLY A 158 -12.52 -9.11 5.65
C GLY A 158 -12.83 -10.13 4.55
N LEU A 159 -11.82 -10.46 3.74
CA LEU A 159 -11.92 -11.54 2.74
C LEU A 159 -11.01 -12.70 3.14
N SER A 160 -11.39 -13.90 2.75
CA SER A 160 -10.57 -15.09 2.93
C SER A 160 -9.40 -15.07 1.95
N LEU A 161 -8.22 -15.45 2.45
CA LEU A 161 -7.01 -15.65 1.67
C LEU A 161 -6.41 -16.99 2.04
N SER A 162 -6.14 -17.84 1.04
CA SER A 162 -5.44 -19.11 1.26
C SER A 162 -3.96 -18.86 1.59
N GLU A 163 -3.41 -19.64 2.49
CA GLU A 163 -1.96 -19.65 2.81
C GLU A 163 -1.11 -20.20 1.65
N ASP A 164 -1.73 -20.90 0.71
CA ASP A 164 -1.09 -21.42 -0.50
C ASP A 164 -0.94 -20.34 -1.61
N VAL A 165 -1.34 -19.09 -1.37
CA VAL A 165 -1.09 -17.97 -2.29
C VAL A 165 0.13 -17.20 -1.83
N GLY A 166 1.21 -17.31 -2.58
CA GLY A 166 2.43 -16.50 -2.44
C GLY A 166 2.35 -15.21 -3.24
N PHE A 167 3.08 -14.20 -2.80
CA PHE A 167 3.13 -12.89 -3.45
C PHE A 167 4.56 -12.49 -3.77
N ALA A 168 4.79 -12.02 -5.00
CA ALA A 168 6.05 -11.46 -5.44
C ALA A 168 5.81 -10.04 -5.96
N TYR A 169 6.72 -9.14 -5.64
CA TYR A 169 6.63 -7.75 -6.05
C TYR A 169 7.92 -7.31 -6.74
N ALA A 170 7.80 -6.49 -7.78
CA ALA A 170 8.93 -5.78 -8.36
C ALA A 170 8.51 -4.40 -8.85
N ALA A 171 9.45 -3.45 -8.86
CA ALA A 171 9.21 -2.11 -9.35
C ALA A 171 10.44 -1.51 -10.03
N PRO A 172 10.26 -0.74 -11.13
CA PRO A 172 11.32 0.08 -11.70
C PRO A 172 11.66 1.27 -10.79
N ALA A 173 12.72 2.00 -11.10
CA ALA A 173 13.06 3.26 -10.42
C ALA A 173 12.00 4.36 -10.61
N ALA A 174 11.22 4.29 -11.67
CA ALA A 174 10.17 5.26 -11.98
C ALA A 174 9.10 5.33 -10.88
N ARG A 175 8.74 6.53 -10.47
CA ARG A 175 7.67 6.82 -9.51
C ARG A 175 6.44 7.31 -10.24
N ILE A 176 5.26 6.85 -9.85
CA ILE A 176 3.97 7.27 -10.42
C ILE A 176 3.07 7.71 -9.28
N SER A 177 2.57 8.94 -9.34
CA SER A 177 1.58 9.40 -8.37
C SER A 177 0.20 8.81 -8.65
N THR A 178 -0.60 8.61 -7.61
CA THR A 178 -1.99 8.13 -7.75
C THR A 178 -2.81 9.07 -8.61
N GLU A 179 -2.58 10.38 -8.50
CA GLU A 179 -3.26 11.39 -9.32
C GLU A 179 -2.91 11.25 -10.81
N GLU A 180 -1.63 11.07 -11.14
CA GLU A 180 -1.18 10.83 -12.52
C GLU A 180 -1.80 9.57 -13.11
N ALA A 181 -1.77 8.46 -12.36
CA ALA A 181 -2.37 7.20 -12.77
C ALA A 181 -3.89 7.31 -13.00
N ARG A 182 -4.61 8.07 -12.12
CA ARG A 182 -6.04 8.29 -12.25
C ARG A 182 -6.40 9.17 -13.45
N ARG A 183 -5.56 10.15 -13.82
CA ARG A 183 -5.78 11.02 -14.98
C ARG A 183 -5.79 10.28 -16.32
N GLN A 184 -5.19 9.07 -16.39
CA GLN A 184 -5.20 8.24 -17.60
C GLN A 184 -6.50 7.48 -17.81
N LEU A 185 -7.36 7.40 -16.80
CA LEU A 185 -8.56 6.58 -16.86
C LEU A 185 -9.65 7.23 -17.70
N PRO A 186 -10.41 6.46 -18.51
CA PRO A 186 -11.53 6.99 -19.27
C PRO A 186 -12.64 7.45 -18.33
N ARG A 187 -13.31 8.54 -18.70
CA ARG A 187 -14.45 9.08 -17.93
C ARG A 187 -15.71 8.20 -18.00
N GLN A 188 -15.80 7.32 -18.97
CA GLN A 188 -16.94 6.43 -19.21
C GLN A 188 -16.43 5.06 -19.64
N LEU A 189 -17.16 4.03 -19.22
CA LEU A 189 -16.89 2.65 -19.60
C LEU A 189 -18.10 2.05 -20.29
N PRO A 190 -17.92 1.17 -21.30
CA PRO A 190 -19.01 0.40 -21.87
C PRO A 190 -19.69 -0.47 -20.81
N HIS A 191 -21.03 -0.62 -20.88
CA HIS A 191 -21.78 -1.51 -19.98
C HIS A 191 -21.23 -2.94 -19.97
N ALA A 192 -20.77 -3.45 -21.12
CA ALA A 192 -20.19 -4.80 -21.20
C ALA A 192 -18.93 -4.94 -20.34
N VAL A 193 -18.06 -3.91 -20.29
CA VAL A 193 -16.86 -3.90 -19.44
C VAL A 193 -17.28 -3.90 -17.96
N ALA A 194 -18.22 -3.05 -17.58
CA ALA A 194 -18.72 -3.00 -16.21
C ALA A 194 -19.31 -4.36 -15.78
N ALA A 195 -20.15 -4.95 -16.63
CA ALA A 195 -20.76 -6.26 -16.34
C ALA A 195 -19.72 -7.39 -16.25
N SER A 196 -18.74 -7.44 -17.14
CA SER A 196 -17.67 -8.46 -17.10
C SER A 196 -16.79 -8.30 -15.86
N THR A 197 -16.52 -7.07 -15.43
CA THR A 197 -15.73 -6.79 -14.22
C THR A 197 -16.39 -7.36 -12.96
N LEU A 198 -17.72 -7.29 -12.83
CA LEU A 198 -18.43 -7.88 -11.69
C LEU A 198 -18.13 -9.40 -11.56
N GLY A 199 -18.16 -10.12 -12.68
CA GLY A 199 -17.80 -11.56 -12.68
C GLY A 199 -16.33 -11.81 -12.36
N ARG A 200 -15.44 -10.96 -12.88
CA ARG A 200 -13.99 -11.07 -12.62
C ARG A 200 -13.64 -10.81 -11.15
N VAL A 201 -14.28 -9.83 -10.50
CA VAL A 201 -14.09 -9.60 -9.05
C VAL A 201 -14.50 -10.83 -8.24
N VAL A 202 -15.63 -11.47 -8.58
CA VAL A 202 -16.06 -12.71 -7.91
C VAL A 202 -15.05 -13.83 -8.13
N ALA A 203 -14.52 -13.98 -9.35
CA ALA A 203 -13.49 -14.97 -9.65
C ALA A 203 -12.19 -14.67 -8.87
N LEU A 204 -11.76 -13.40 -8.79
CA LEU A 204 -10.59 -13.00 -8.01
C LEU A 204 -10.71 -13.37 -6.54
N VAL A 205 -11.80 -12.96 -5.90
CA VAL A 205 -12.03 -13.22 -4.46
C VAL A 205 -12.07 -14.73 -4.17
N ARG A 206 -12.77 -15.49 -5.00
CA ARG A 206 -12.82 -16.93 -4.85
C ARG A 206 -11.47 -17.60 -5.14
N GLY A 207 -10.78 -17.14 -6.19
CA GLY A 207 -9.46 -17.65 -6.56
C GLY A 207 -8.42 -17.44 -5.47
N LEU A 208 -8.40 -16.27 -4.82
CA LEU A 208 -7.51 -15.99 -3.69
C LEU A 208 -7.86 -16.81 -2.44
N ALA A 209 -9.15 -17.05 -2.20
CA ALA A 209 -9.61 -17.87 -1.07
C ALA A 209 -9.29 -19.36 -1.23
N GLU A 210 -9.26 -19.88 -2.45
CA GLU A 210 -9.09 -21.32 -2.77
C GLU A 210 -7.70 -21.62 -3.35
N ALA A 211 -6.80 -20.64 -3.49
CA ALA A 211 -5.53 -20.75 -4.22
C ALA A 211 -5.72 -21.34 -5.63
N ASN A 212 -6.75 -20.88 -6.34
CA ASN A 212 -7.09 -21.39 -7.67
C ASN A 212 -6.46 -20.52 -8.77
N PRO A 213 -5.43 -21.02 -9.50
CA PRO A 213 -4.70 -20.21 -10.48
C PRO A 213 -5.57 -19.75 -11.66
N GLU A 214 -6.54 -20.56 -12.07
CA GLU A 214 -7.43 -20.21 -13.19
C GLU A 214 -8.35 -19.05 -12.82
N LEU A 215 -8.98 -19.11 -11.64
CA LEU A 215 -9.86 -18.07 -11.14
C LEU A 215 -9.08 -16.76 -10.86
N ILE A 216 -7.86 -16.87 -10.32
CA ILE A 216 -6.96 -15.70 -10.12
C ILE A 216 -6.64 -15.07 -11.46
N ARG A 217 -6.29 -15.85 -12.49
CA ARG A 217 -5.98 -15.32 -13.83
C ARG A 217 -7.17 -14.62 -14.46
N ILE A 218 -8.39 -15.20 -14.33
CA ILE A 218 -9.62 -14.57 -14.79
C ILE A 218 -9.87 -13.25 -14.04
N GLY A 219 -9.69 -13.28 -12.72
CA GLY A 219 -9.93 -12.11 -11.86
C GLY A 219 -8.95 -10.97 -12.09
N VAL A 220 -7.69 -11.27 -12.37
CA VAL A 220 -6.67 -10.24 -12.64
C VAL A 220 -6.85 -9.58 -14.01
N ALA A 221 -7.50 -10.23 -14.95
CA ALA A 221 -7.78 -9.67 -16.27
C ALA A 221 -8.72 -8.46 -16.16
N ASP A 222 -8.15 -7.25 -16.18
CA ASP A 222 -8.84 -5.97 -15.97
C ASP A 222 -8.93 -5.15 -17.26
N GLU A 223 -10.03 -4.46 -17.42
CA GLU A 223 -10.30 -3.53 -18.52
C GLU A 223 -10.63 -2.11 -18.02
N ILE A 224 -10.65 -1.90 -16.68
CA ILE A 224 -11.04 -0.61 -16.09
C ILE A 224 -9.84 0.32 -15.93
N HIS A 225 -8.71 -0.17 -15.39
CA HIS A 225 -7.58 0.69 -15.06
C HIS A 225 -6.23 0.18 -15.56
N THR A 226 -5.98 -1.13 -15.52
CA THR A 226 -4.68 -1.70 -15.85
C THR A 226 -4.20 -1.33 -17.27
N PRO A 227 -5.02 -1.45 -18.33
CA PRO A 227 -4.59 -1.13 -19.68
C PRO A 227 -4.13 0.33 -19.86
N TYR A 228 -4.70 1.24 -19.07
CA TYR A 228 -4.38 2.66 -19.11
C TYR A 228 -3.15 3.05 -18.28
N ARG A 229 -2.79 2.22 -17.29
CA ARG A 229 -1.63 2.41 -16.43
C ARG A 229 -0.35 1.76 -16.97
N LEU A 230 -0.47 0.63 -17.66
CA LEU A 230 0.68 -0.08 -18.23
C LEU A 230 1.61 0.82 -19.06
N PRO A 231 1.12 1.74 -19.95
CA PRO A 231 2.00 2.61 -20.74
C PRO A 231 2.84 3.58 -19.90
N LEU A 232 2.46 3.84 -18.63
CA LEU A 232 3.22 4.70 -17.72
C LEU A 232 4.45 3.99 -17.10
N ILE A 233 4.52 2.67 -17.19
CA ILE A 233 5.50 1.86 -16.45
C ILE A 233 6.54 1.31 -17.44
N PRO A 234 7.77 1.85 -17.43
CA PRO A 234 8.82 1.37 -18.31
C PRO A 234 9.14 -0.11 -18.06
N GLY A 235 9.17 -0.92 -19.12
CA GLY A 235 9.54 -2.34 -19.06
C GLY A 235 8.46 -3.28 -18.51
N VAL A 236 7.29 -2.80 -18.18
CA VAL A 236 6.24 -3.57 -17.48
C VAL A 236 5.80 -4.83 -18.21
N MET A 237 5.65 -4.79 -19.53
CA MET A 237 5.22 -5.97 -20.30
C MET A 237 6.26 -7.09 -20.23
N GLY A 238 7.54 -6.73 -20.28
CA GLY A 238 8.64 -7.68 -20.10
C GLY A 238 8.66 -8.27 -18.69
N ALA A 239 8.45 -7.44 -17.66
CA ALA A 239 8.39 -7.89 -16.26
C ALA A 239 7.19 -8.83 -16.02
N ILE A 240 6.02 -8.53 -16.59
CA ILE A 240 4.85 -9.41 -16.53
C ILE A 240 5.17 -10.77 -17.19
N SER A 241 5.77 -10.77 -18.39
CA SER A 241 6.14 -12.01 -19.09
C SER A 241 7.14 -12.83 -18.28
N ALA A 242 8.21 -12.20 -17.79
CA ALA A 242 9.23 -12.86 -16.98
C ALA A 242 8.67 -13.46 -15.69
N GLY A 243 7.76 -12.74 -15.02
CA GLY A 243 7.08 -13.25 -13.83
C GLY A 243 6.24 -14.50 -14.12
N VAL A 244 5.47 -14.50 -15.21
CA VAL A 244 4.69 -15.67 -15.63
C VAL A 244 5.59 -16.84 -16.00
N GLU A 245 6.68 -16.62 -16.76
CA GLU A 245 7.66 -17.63 -17.13
C GLU A 245 8.38 -18.23 -15.92
N ALA A 246 8.56 -17.42 -14.86
CA ALA A 246 9.14 -17.87 -13.58
C ALA A 246 8.15 -18.60 -12.66
N GLY A 247 6.88 -18.76 -13.06
CA GLY A 247 5.87 -19.54 -12.33
C GLY A 247 4.76 -18.73 -11.65
N ALA A 248 4.63 -17.43 -11.95
CA ALA A 248 3.47 -16.68 -11.48
C ALA A 248 2.19 -17.17 -12.17
N TRP A 249 1.13 -17.32 -11.40
CA TRP A 249 -0.22 -17.58 -11.91
C TRP A 249 -0.77 -16.37 -12.65
N ALA A 250 -0.53 -15.20 -12.10
CA ALA A 250 -0.87 -13.91 -12.70
C ALA A 250 0.04 -12.79 -12.18
N VAL A 251 0.24 -11.76 -12.99
CA VAL A 251 0.96 -10.54 -12.63
C VAL A 251 0.12 -9.34 -13.05
N THR A 252 0.02 -8.34 -12.18
CA THR A 252 -0.72 -7.10 -12.46
C THR A 252 -0.05 -5.89 -11.81
N VAL A 253 -0.55 -4.70 -12.13
CA VAL A 253 -0.09 -3.46 -11.49
C VAL A 253 -0.47 -3.46 -10.01
N SER A 254 0.48 -3.14 -9.14
CA SER A 254 0.26 -2.95 -7.71
C SER A 254 -0.26 -1.53 -7.44
N GLY A 255 -1.45 -1.41 -6.87
CA GLY A 255 -2.06 -0.10 -6.60
C GLY A 255 -2.13 0.80 -7.82
N ALA A 256 -1.54 1.99 -7.74
CA ALA A 256 -1.41 2.91 -8.87
C ALA A 256 -0.23 2.59 -9.80
N GLY A 257 0.68 1.70 -9.40
CA GLY A 257 1.99 1.48 -10.01
C GLY A 257 3.05 2.38 -9.35
N SER A 258 4.25 2.43 -9.83
CA SER A 258 4.86 1.74 -10.99
C SER A 258 5.18 0.26 -10.73
N GLY A 259 5.06 -0.23 -9.50
CA GLY A 259 5.32 -1.63 -9.19
C GLY A 259 4.24 -2.57 -9.71
N VAL A 260 4.62 -3.83 -9.85
CA VAL A 260 3.75 -4.96 -10.18
C VAL A 260 3.72 -5.96 -9.04
N ILE A 261 2.58 -6.63 -8.88
CA ILE A 261 2.37 -7.71 -7.92
C ILE A 261 2.02 -9.00 -8.66
N ALA A 262 2.66 -10.09 -8.28
CA ALA A 262 2.40 -11.42 -8.81
C ALA A 262 1.78 -12.31 -7.73
N MET A 263 0.88 -13.19 -8.11
CA MET A 263 0.36 -14.29 -7.32
C MET A 263 0.94 -15.59 -7.86
N CYS A 264 1.44 -16.45 -6.99
CA CYS A 264 2.12 -17.71 -7.35
C CYS A 264 2.01 -18.71 -6.20
N GLU A 265 2.60 -19.88 -6.33
CA GLU A 265 2.88 -20.73 -5.18
C GLU A 265 3.88 -20.05 -4.25
N PRO A 266 3.75 -20.17 -2.91
CA PRO A 266 4.64 -19.49 -1.96
C PRO A 266 6.13 -19.75 -2.21
N ASP A 267 6.49 -20.97 -2.56
CA ASP A 267 7.88 -21.37 -2.83
C ASP A 267 8.47 -20.77 -4.11
N HIS A 268 7.62 -20.27 -5.01
CA HIS A 268 8.06 -19.61 -6.26
C HIS A 268 8.23 -18.09 -6.09
N ALA A 269 7.75 -17.49 -5.00
CA ALA A 269 7.68 -16.04 -4.86
C ALA A 269 9.04 -15.32 -5.02
N GLU A 270 10.12 -15.87 -4.47
CA GLU A 270 11.46 -15.29 -4.61
C GLU A 270 11.95 -15.35 -6.06
N ALA A 271 11.78 -16.47 -6.75
CA ALA A 271 12.19 -16.64 -8.14
C ALA A 271 11.40 -15.71 -9.08
N VAL A 272 10.09 -15.58 -8.86
CA VAL A 272 9.20 -14.68 -9.60
C VAL A 272 9.62 -13.23 -9.38
N ALA A 273 9.88 -12.82 -8.13
CA ALA A 273 10.34 -11.47 -7.82
C ALA A 273 11.68 -11.15 -8.50
N ALA A 274 12.63 -12.07 -8.46
CA ALA A 274 13.94 -11.91 -9.08
C ALA A 274 13.81 -11.75 -10.62
N ALA A 275 13.03 -12.60 -11.28
CA ALA A 275 12.81 -12.53 -12.71
C ALA A 275 12.19 -11.20 -13.16
N MET A 276 11.18 -10.71 -12.45
CA MET A 276 10.56 -9.40 -12.71
C MET A 276 11.54 -8.25 -12.47
N HIS A 277 12.32 -8.33 -11.39
CA HIS A 277 13.32 -7.32 -11.04
C HIS A 277 14.41 -7.21 -12.11
N GLU A 278 14.95 -8.32 -12.62
CA GLU A 278 15.98 -8.32 -13.66
C GLU A 278 15.54 -7.56 -14.91
N VAL A 279 14.27 -7.67 -15.29
CA VAL A 279 13.72 -6.91 -16.44
C VAL A 279 13.67 -5.42 -16.12
N PHE A 280 13.21 -5.02 -14.92
CA PHE A 280 13.14 -3.62 -14.55
C PHE A 280 14.52 -2.98 -14.39
N ASP A 281 15.48 -3.70 -13.82
CA ASP A 281 16.86 -3.22 -13.67
C ASP A 281 17.60 -3.18 -15.02
N ALA A 282 17.29 -4.08 -15.94
CA ALA A 282 17.91 -4.18 -17.26
C ALA A 282 19.45 -4.14 -17.20
N GLY A 283 20.05 -4.72 -16.16
CA GLY A 283 21.51 -4.76 -15.94
C GLY A 283 22.15 -3.44 -15.54
N ARG A 284 21.35 -2.44 -15.16
CA ARG A 284 21.86 -1.11 -14.73
C ARG A 284 22.28 -1.06 -13.28
N HIS A 285 21.92 -2.06 -12.48
CA HIS A 285 22.12 -2.11 -11.02
C HIS A 285 21.62 -0.85 -10.32
N ASP A 286 20.44 -0.37 -10.76
CA ASP A 286 19.80 0.80 -10.18
C ASP A 286 19.27 0.45 -8.78
N PRO A 287 19.80 1.05 -7.72
CA PRO A 287 19.38 0.74 -6.35
C PRO A 287 17.94 1.16 -6.04
N GLU A 288 17.29 1.85 -6.96
CA GLU A 288 15.88 2.17 -6.87
C GLU A 288 14.99 1.11 -7.54
N CYS A 289 15.50 0.25 -8.42
CA CYS A 289 14.80 -0.94 -8.86
C CYS A 289 14.78 -1.95 -7.72
N VAL A 290 13.62 -2.53 -7.45
CA VAL A 290 13.44 -3.47 -6.34
C VAL A 290 12.66 -4.70 -6.79
N GLY A 291 12.98 -5.85 -6.18
CA GLY A 291 12.22 -7.09 -6.30
C GLY A 291 12.36 -7.93 -5.04
N PHE A 292 11.25 -8.42 -4.51
CA PHE A 292 11.22 -9.25 -3.31
C PHE A 292 9.91 -10.03 -3.18
N ALA A 293 9.97 -11.19 -2.53
CA ALA A 293 8.79 -11.89 -2.07
C ALA A 293 8.14 -11.16 -0.89
N LEU A 294 6.83 -11.33 -0.75
CA LEU A 294 6.02 -10.72 0.29
C LEU A 294 5.10 -11.75 0.93
N ARG A 295 4.81 -11.54 2.20
CA ARG A 295 3.83 -12.33 2.96
C ARG A 295 2.68 -11.44 3.42
N PRO A 296 1.46 -11.98 3.51
CA PRO A 296 0.33 -11.25 4.10
C PRO A 296 0.62 -10.89 5.57
N ASP A 297 0.33 -9.64 5.94
CA ASP A 297 0.27 -9.20 7.32
C ASP A 297 -1.18 -9.19 7.80
N PHE A 298 -1.54 -10.04 8.75
CA PHE A 298 -2.90 -10.14 9.28
C PHE A 298 -3.16 -9.27 10.50
N ALA A 299 -2.12 -8.62 11.03
CA ALA A 299 -2.22 -7.83 12.25
C ALA A 299 -2.58 -6.35 12.00
N GLY A 300 -2.20 -5.81 10.82
CA GLY A 300 -2.39 -4.41 10.51
C GLY A 300 -1.53 -3.48 11.39
N LEU A 301 -2.00 -2.26 11.62
CA LEU A 301 -1.34 -1.26 12.42
C LEU A 301 -1.22 -1.71 13.89
N ARG A 302 -0.01 -1.65 14.44
CA ARG A 302 0.33 -2.03 15.82
C ARG A 302 0.91 -0.85 16.58
N ARG A 303 0.45 -0.63 17.81
CA ARG A 303 1.11 0.23 18.79
C ARG A 303 2.08 -0.64 19.60
N LEU A 304 3.34 -0.21 19.73
CA LEU A 304 4.44 -0.94 20.36
C LEU A 304 4.80 -0.35 21.74
#